data_3d1afc080eb7d982fe2c18ac1ad7bbf7
#
_entry.id   3d1afc080eb7d982fe2c18ac1ad7bbf7
#
_cell.length_a   1.000
_cell.length_b   1.000
_cell.length_c   1.000
_cell.angle_alpha   90.00
_cell.angle_beta   90.00
_cell.angle_gamma   90.00
#
_symmetry.space_group_name_H-M   'P 1'
#
loop_
_entity.id
_entity.type
_entity.pdbx_description
1 polymer ?
#
loop_
_entity_poly.entity_id
_entity_poly.type
_entity_poly.pdbx_seq_one_letter_code
_entity_poly.pdbx_strand_id
1 'polypeptide(L)'
;MYYCAAVIYPGRAILKTTYLTAAFFIGITFLSPLPALAENTGAAPSGAAAGMPANEGKVLSTLDAPGYTYMELANTEKRFWVAAPTMRVKVGDRVRFDQSLVMKNFNSKTHNRTFKEIIFANSATVIN
;
A
#
# COMPACT_ATOMS: atom_id res chain seq x y z
N MET A 1 -1.12 -22.14 -39.07
CA MET A 1 -1.15 -23.18 -38.01
C MET A 1 -0.36 -22.64 -36.84
N TYR A 2 -1.03 -22.09 -35.86
CA TYR A 2 -0.40 -21.58 -34.64
C TYR A 2 -0.90 -22.41 -33.46
N TYR A 3 0.01 -23.18 -32.87
CA TYR A 3 -0.27 -23.99 -31.69
C TYR A 3 -0.29 -23.08 -30.47
N CYS A 4 -1.47 -22.91 -29.87
CA CYS A 4 -1.63 -22.37 -28.54
C CYS A 4 -1.18 -23.43 -27.53
N ALA A 5 -0.01 -23.27 -26.93
CA ALA A 5 0.40 -24.08 -25.80
C ALA A 5 -0.31 -23.58 -24.54
N ALA A 6 -1.31 -24.33 -24.09
CA ALA A 6 -1.93 -24.11 -22.79
C ALA A 6 -0.96 -24.57 -21.70
N VAL A 7 -0.48 -23.67 -20.89
CA VAL A 7 0.31 -24.00 -19.69
C VAL A 7 -0.66 -24.45 -18.60
N ILE A 8 -0.70 -25.76 -18.39
CA ILE A 8 -1.44 -26.38 -17.29
C ILE A 8 -0.58 -26.28 -16.02
N TYR A 9 -1.01 -25.50 -15.04
CA TYR A 9 -0.42 -25.51 -13.72
C TYR A 9 -0.94 -26.71 -12.91
N PRO A 10 -0.08 -27.62 -12.46
CA PRO A 10 -0.53 -28.69 -11.58
C PRO A 10 -0.82 -28.13 -10.18
N GLY A 11 -2.04 -28.38 -9.74
CA GLY A 11 -2.50 -28.00 -8.42
C GLY A 11 -1.65 -28.64 -7.32
N ARG A 12 -1.20 -27.82 -6.39
CA ARG A 12 -0.56 -28.30 -5.16
C ARG A 12 -1.63 -28.81 -4.22
N ALA A 13 -1.58 -30.11 -4.00
CA ALA A 13 -2.34 -30.80 -2.97
C ALA A 13 -1.91 -30.30 -1.59
N ILE A 14 -2.88 -29.81 -0.82
CA ILE A 14 -2.68 -29.45 0.58
C ILE A 14 -2.73 -30.74 1.40
N LEU A 15 -1.58 -31.20 1.90
CA LEU A 15 -1.54 -32.25 2.90
C LEU A 15 -2.06 -31.69 4.23
N LYS A 16 -3.22 -32.15 4.62
CA LYS A 16 -3.73 -31.99 5.99
C LYS A 16 -2.99 -32.98 6.89
N THR A 17 -2.01 -32.50 7.62
CA THR A 17 -1.39 -33.30 8.69
C THR A 17 -2.15 -33.03 9.97
N THR A 18 -2.94 -34.01 10.34
CA THR A 18 -3.62 -34.06 11.63
C THR A 18 -2.62 -34.57 12.66
N TYR A 19 -2.15 -33.73 13.56
CA TYR A 19 -1.45 -34.19 14.75
C TYR A 19 -2.40 -34.22 15.93
N LEU A 20 -2.79 -35.44 16.25
CA LEU A 20 -3.45 -35.79 17.49
C LEU A 20 -2.35 -36.16 18.48
N THR A 21 -2.08 -35.36 19.49
CA THR A 21 -1.38 -35.81 20.69
C THR A 21 -2.08 -35.30 21.92
N ALA A 22 -2.50 -36.29 22.67
CA ALA A 22 -3.18 -36.18 23.94
C ALA A 22 -2.22 -35.85 25.08
N ALA A 23 -2.75 -35.11 26.03
CA ALA A 23 -2.56 -35.20 27.46
C ALA A 23 -1.17 -35.11 28.09
N PHE A 24 -0.98 -34.18 28.98
CA PHE A 24 -0.80 -34.55 30.39
C PHE A 24 -1.00 -33.32 31.29
N PHE A 25 -1.87 -33.54 32.27
CA PHE A 25 -2.13 -32.67 33.41
C PHE A 25 -0.93 -32.62 34.33
N ILE A 26 -0.52 -31.47 34.77
CA ILE A 26 0.02 -31.26 36.11
C ILE A 26 -0.38 -29.84 36.53
N GLY A 27 -1.24 -29.77 37.53
CA GLY A 27 -1.63 -28.54 38.17
C GLY A 27 -0.50 -28.00 39.05
N ILE A 28 -0.21 -26.75 38.89
CA ILE A 28 0.49 -25.96 39.90
C ILE A 28 -0.27 -24.65 40.04
N THR A 29 -0.97 -24.54 41.12
CA THR A 29 -1.59 -23.29 41.57
C THR A 29 -0.47 -22.33 42.02
N PHE A 30 -0.13 -21.36 41.17
CA PHE A 30 0.63 -20.21 41.62
C PHE A 30 -0.31 -19.04 41.82
N LEU A 31 -0.51 -18.74 43.09
CA LEU A 31 -1.10 -17.50 43.55
C LEU A 31 -0.15 -16.35 43.22
N SER A 32 -0.42 -15.65 42.16
CA SER A 32 0.37 -14.46 41.83
C SER A 32 -0.36 -13.22 42.32
N PRO A 33 0.31 -12.29 43.02
CA PRO A 33 -0.27 -11.02 43.38
C PRO A 33 -0.40 -10.13 42.12
N LEU A 34 -1.52 -9.43 42.04
CA LEU A 34 -1.74 -8.38 41.04
C LEU A 34 -0.69 -7.29 41.20
N PRO A 35 0.01 -6.91 40.14
CA PRO A 35 0.63 -5.60 40.10
C PRO A 35 -0.38 -4.57 39.61
N ALA A 36 -0.36 -3.47 40.32
CA ALA A 36 -1.14 -2.28 40.15
C ALA A 36 -1.16 -1.74 38.71
N LEU A 37 -2.28 -1.07 38.44
CA LEU A 37 -2.45 -0.15 37.31
C LEU A 37 -1.22 0.72 37.10
N ALA A 38 -0.58 0.53 35.97
CA ALA A 38 0.19 1.58 35.35
C ALA A 38 -0.64 2.03 34.14
N GLU A 39 -1.33 3.13 34.30
CA GLU A 39 -1.81 3.94 33.19
C GLU A 39 -0.61 4.31 32.35
N ASN A 40 -0.34 3.54 31.31
CA ASN A 40 0.60 3.95 30.32
C ASN A 40 -0.17 4.70 29.22
N THR A 41 -0.41 5.97 29.47
CA THR A 41 -0.71 6.95 28.44
C THR A 41 0.57 7.22 27.66
N GLY A 42 1.04 6.22 26.97
CA GLY A 42 2.09 6.30 25.99
C GLY A 42 1.49 5.81 24.70
N ALA A 43 1.24 6.74 23.79
CA ALA A 43 0.99 6.40 22.41
C ALA A 43 2.09 5.43 21.99
N ALA A 44 1.76 4.18 21.88
CA ALA A 44 2.62 3.20 21.28
C ALA A 44 2.87 3.67 19.84
N PRO A 45 4.12 3.86 19.45
CA PRO A 45 4.42 3.82 18.04
C PRO A 45 4.11 2.39 17.66
N SER A 46 2.96 2.22 17.04
CA SER A 46 2.66 1.01 16.34
C SER A 46 3.81 0.78 15.35
N GLY A 47 4.72 -0.09 15.70
CA GLY A 47 5.66 -0.71 14.79
C GLY A 47 4.90 -1.69 13.89
N ALA A 48 3.79 -1.26 13.35
CA ALA A 48 3.18 -1.91 12.23
C ALA A 48 4.20 -1.87 11.10
N ALA A 49 4.40 -2.97 10.46
CA ALA A 49 5.10 -3.05 9.19
C ALA A 49 4.81 -1.78 8.41
N ALA A 50 5.85 -0.98 8.15
CA ALA A 50 5.72 0.37 7.70
C ALA A 50 5.04 0.39 6.33
N GLY A 51 3.72 0.35 6.33
CA GLY A 51 2.93 0.69 5.18
C GLY A 51 3.28 2.12 4.80
N MET A 52 3.49 2.39 3.52
CA MET A 52 3.68 3.76 3.08
C MET A 52 2.46 4.58 3.51
N PRO A 53 2.67 5.78 4.09
CA PRO A 53 1.58 6.69 4.39
C PRO A 53 0.66 6.90 3.19
N ALA A 54 -0.60 7.22 3.43
CA ALA A 54 -1.59 7.39 2.37
C ALA A 54 -1.22 8.49 1.35
N ASN A 55 -0.38 9.43 1.75
CA ASN A 55 0.12 10.53 0.94
C ASN A 55 1.53 10.30 0.37
N GLU A 56 1.98 9.06 0.35
CA GLU A 56 3.24 8.64 -0.26
C GLU A 56 3.00 7.48 -1.22
N GLY A 57 3.88 7.38 -2.21
CA GLY A 57 3.86 6.27 -3.12
C GLY A 57 5.13 6.18 -3.97
N LYS A 58 5.36 5.01 -4.53
CA LYS A 58 6.41 4.77 -5.50
C LYS A 58 5.87 5.05 -6.90
N VAL A 59 6.60 5.80 -7.68
CA VAL A 59 6.23 6.16 -9.05
C VAL A 59 6.33 4.95 -9.97
N LEU A 60 5.23 4.61 -10.61
CA LEU A 60 5.14 3.55 -11.61
C LEU A 60 5.15 4.10 -13.02
N SER A 61 4.55 5.26 -13.23
CA SER A 61 4.43 5.92 -14.53
C SER A 61 4.30 7.42 -14.34
N THR A 62 4.76 8.18 -15.33
CA THR A 62 4.66 9.65 -15.36
C THR A 62 4.13 10.11 -16.70
N LEU A 63 3.32 11.16 -16.70
CA LEU A 63 2.80 11.83 -17.88
C LEU A 63 2.89 13.33 -17.65
N ASP A 64 3.62 14.01 -18.48
CA ASP A 64 3.78 15.47 -18.39
C ASP A 64 2.67 16.18 -19.15
N ALA A 65 2.08 17.17 -18.50
CA ALA A 65 1.10 18.07 -19.09
C ALA A 65 1.48 19.52 -18.82
N PRO A 66 0.97 20.48 -19.60
CA PRO A 66 1.23 21.90 -19.33
C PRO A 66 0.77 22.28 -17.92
N GLY A 67 1.72 22.62 -17.06
CA GLY A 67 1.47 23.05 -15.68
C GLY A 67 1.32 21.93 -14.65
N TYR A 68 1.27 20.65 -15.07
CA TYR A 68 1.11 19.52 -14.18
C TYR A 68 1.93 18.32 -14.62
N THR A 69 2.39 17.55 -13.65
CA THR A 69 2.93 16.21 -13.87
C THR A 69 1.95 15.20 -13.27
N TYR A 70 1.39 14.36 -14.11
CA TYR A 70 0.55 13.23 -13.67
C TYR A 70 1.45 12.05 -13.34
N MET A 71 1.24 11.44 -12.18
CA MET A 71 2.02 10.30 -11.71
C MET A 71 1.10 9.17 -11.31
N GLU A 72 1.36 7.95 -11.77
CA GLU A 72 0.79 6.76 -11.18
C GLU A 72 1.67 6.34 -10.01
N LEU A 73 1.12 6.38 -8.81
CA LEU A 73 1.79 6.00 -7.58
C LEU A 73 1.24 4.67 -7.07
N ALA A 74 2.11 3.86 -6.51
CA ALA A 74 1.74 2.68 -5.74
C ALA A 74 2.21 2.83 -4.30
N ASN A 75 1.32 2.58 -3.38
CA ASN A 75 1.65 2.35 -1.99
C ASN A 75 1.39 0.88 -1.62
N THR A 76 1.44 0.56 -0.33
CA THR A 76 1.25 -0.82 0.16
C THR A 76 -0.15 -1.37 -0.15
N GLU A 77 -1.15 -0.50 -0.27
CA GLU A 77 -2.56 -0.90 -0.38
C GLU A 77 -3.10 -0.84 -1.81
N LYS A 78 -2.73 0.19 -2.56
CA LYS A 78 -3.36 0.48 -3.86
C LYS A 78 -2.45 1.25 -4.82
N ARG A 79 -2.89 1.29 -6.08
CA ARG A 79 -2.37 2.21 -7.10
C ARG A 79 -3.36 3.35 -7.28
N PHE A 80 -2.84 4.55 -7.46
CA PHE A 80 -3.65 5.74 -7.67
C PHE A 80 -2.90 6.78 -8.50
N TRP A 81 -3.66 7.68 -9.09
CA TRP A 81 -3.11 8.77 -9.88
C TRP A 81 -3.05 10.06 -9.08
N VAL A 82 -1.95 10.77 -9.21
CA VAL A 82 -1.72 12.08 -8.60
C VAL A 82 -1.34 13.06 -9.67
N ALA A 83 -1.99 14.23 -9.69
CA ALA A 83 -1.60 15.38 -10.47
C ALA A 83 -0.95 16.40 -9.55
N ALA A 84 0.34 16.62 -9.71
CA ALA A 84 1.10 17.61 -8.97
C ALA A 84 1.55 18.75 -9.89
N PRO A 85 1.93 19.92 -9.34
CA PRO A 85 2.62 20.94 -10.11
C PRO A 85 3.83 20.38 -10.84
N THR A 86 4.17 20.94 -11.99
CA THR A 86 5.27 20.44 -12.81
C THR A 86 6.53 20.20 -12.00
N MET A 87 6.98 18.96 -11.99
CA MET A 87 8.18 18.55 -11.26
C MET A 87 8.94 17.47 -12.02
N ARG A 88 10.24 17.36 -11.72
CA ARG A 88 11.06 16.28 -12.26
C ARG A 88 10.96 15.05 -11.36
N VAL A 89 10.45 13.98 -11.90
CA VAL A 89 10.28 12.70 -11.21
C VAL A 89 10.55 11.57 -12.18
N LYS A 90 11.09 10.47 -11.67
CA LYS A 90 11.39 9.26 -12.45
C LYS A 90 10.60 8.07 -11.95
N VAL A 91 10.37 7.12 -12.83
CA VAL A 91 9.83 5.82 -12.44
C VAL A 91 10.77 5.16 -11.43
N GLY A 92 10.21 4.73 -10.30
CA GLY A 92 10.95 4.16 -9.20
C GLY A 92 11.19 5.09 -8.02
N ASP A 93 11.08 6.41 -8.22
CA ASP A 93 11.20 7.38 -7.14
C ASP A 93 10.06 7.22 -6.13
N ARG A 94 10.33 7.58 -4.88
CA ARG A 94 9.29 7.74 -3.87
C ARG A 94 8.89 9.20 -3.81
N VAL A 95 7.60 9.44 -3.83
CA VAL A 95 7.04 10.78 -3.79
C VAL A 95 6.09 10.91 -2.62
N ARG A 96 6.26 11.98 -1.84
CA ARG A 96 5.30 12.47 -0.87
C ARG A 96 4.57 13.65 -1.47
N PHE A 97 3.26 13.69 -1.31
CA PHE A 97 2.43 14.76 -1.86
C PHE A 97 1.46 15.30 -0.81
N ASP A 98 1.11 16.56 -0.97
CA ASP A 98 0.10 17.22 -0.17
C ASP A 98 -1.23 17.20 -0.93
N GLN A 99 -2.14 16.34 -0.46
CA GLN A 99 -3.43 16.15 -1.11
C GLN A 99 -4.32 17.39 -0.96
N SER A 100 -4.80 17.92 -2.08
CA SER A 100 -5.75 19.02 -2.13
C SER A 100 -7.16 18.53 -2.44
N LEU A 101 -7.35 17.93 -3.59
CA LEU A 101 -8.67 17.56 -4.11
C LEU A 101 -8.63 16.19 -4.77
N VAL A 102 -9.67 15.41 -4.55
CA VAL A 102 -9.88 14.14 -5.27
C VAL A 102 -10.99 14.34 -6.29
N MET A 103 -10.69 14.08 -7.56
CA MET A 103 -11.67 14.11 -8.63
C MET A 103 -11.94 12.71 -9.15
N LYS A 104 -13.21 12.41 -9.37
CA LYS A 104 -13.66 11.16 -10.00
C LYS A 104 -14.05 11.43 -11.45
N ASN A 105 -13.78 10.43 -12.30
CA ASN A 105 -14.07 10.49 -13.74
C ASN A 105 -13.46 11.71 -14.44
N PHE A 106 -12.22 12.05 -14.07
CA PHE A 106 -11.51 13.18 -14.64
C PHE A 106 -11.05 12.88 -16.06
N ASN A 107 -11.49 13.68 -17.01
CA ASN A 107 -11.06 13.59 -18.40
C ASN A 107 -9.92 14.58 -18.68
N SER A 108 -8.74 14.04 -18.94
CA SER A 108 -7.59 14.83 -19.38
C SER A 108 -7.58 14.96 -20.90
N LYS A 109 -7.88 16.13 -21.40
CA LYS A 109 -7.84 16.43 -22.86
C LYS A 109 -6.43 16.31 -23.42
N THR A 110 -5.42 16.67 -22.64
CA THR A 110 -4.01 16.62 -23.06
C THR A 110 -3.55 15.21 -23.36
N HIS A 111 -4.00 14.23 -22.58
CA HIS A 111 -3.63 12.82 -22.74
C HIS A 111 -4.73 11.98 -23.37
N ASN A 112 -5.86 12.60 -23.74
CA ASN A 112 -7.04 11.92 -24.26
C ASN A 112 -7.42 10.68 -23.44
N ARG A 113 -7.38 10.84 -22.11
CA ARG A 113 -7.55 9.76 -21.13
C ARG A 113 -8.49 10.18 -20.00
N THR A 114 -9.36 9.26 -19.62
CA THR A 114 -10.22 9.42 -18.43
C THR A 114 -9.66 8.64 -17.27
N PHE A 115 -9.44 9.32 -16.15
CA PHE A 115 -9.04 8.73 -14.89
C PHE A 115 -10.27 8.50 -14.04
N LYS A 116 -10.46 7.26 -13.56
CA LYS A 116 -11.58 6.94 -12.65
C LYS A 116 -11.51 7.76 -11.36
N GLU A 117 -10.29 7.92 -10.86
CA GLU A 117 -9.99 8.75 -9.70
C GLU A 117 -8.60 9.34 -9.87
N ILE A 118 -8.45 10.62 -9.59
CA ILE A 118 -7.16 11.32 -9.58
C ILE A 118 -7.12 12.27 -8.40
N ILE A 119 -5.99 12.32 -7.72
CA ILE A 119 -5.72 13.20 -6.59
C ILE A 119 -4.95 14.41 -7.10
N PHE A 120 -5.50 15.58 -6.93
CA PHE A 120 -4.74 16.82 -7.16
C PHE A 120 -3.96 17.16 -5.90
N ALA A 121 -2.69 17.40 -6.07
CA ALA A 121 -1.79 17.78 -4.99
C ALA A 121 -1.41 19.26 -5.10
N ASN A 122 -1.35 19.93 -3.96
CA ASN A 122 -0.81 21.31 -3.89
C ASN A 122 0.70 21.31 -4.10
N SER A 123 1.35 20.29 -3.60
CA SER A 123 2.79 20.10 -3.73
C SER A 123 3.15 18.61 -3.75
N ALA A 124 4.29 18.29 -4.32
CA ALA A 124 4.86 16.96 -4.24
C ALA A 124 6.38 17.06 -4.15
N THR A 125 6.99 16.12 -3.46
CA THR A 125 8.44 16.09 -3.23
C THR A 125 8.94 14.66 -3.38
N VAL A 126 10.06 14.51 -4.09
CA VAL A 126 10.79 13.23 -4.16
C VAL A 126 11.54 13.02 -2.85
N ILE A 127 11.35 11.84 -2.25
CA ILE A 127 11.90 11.45 -0.93
C ILE A 127 12.68 10.14 -1.06
N ASN A 128 13.71 10.11 -1.84
CA ASN A 128 14.56 8.92 -2.01
C ASN A 128 15.42 8.65 -0.76
#